data_a2057722482dbdc3f2a704fd5a872286
#
_entry.id   a2057722482dbdc3f2a704fd5a872286
#
_cell.length_a   1.000
_cell.length_b   1.000
_cell.length_c   1.000
_cell.angle_alpha   90.00
_cell.angle_beta   90.00
_cell.angle_gamma   90.00
#
_symmetry.space_group_name_H-M   'P 1'
#
loop_
_entity.id
_entity.type
_entity.pdbx_description
1 polymer ?
#
loop_
_entity_poly.entity_id
_entity_poly.type
_entity_poly.pdbx_seq_one_letter_code
_entity_poly.pdbx_strand_id
1 'polypeptide(L)'
;LVPGRGQAFLCGLAAFLSGHLAYATAFASLGFQVQWAVAAFVLAVPTALWIHTWLISSQLTPRMIWPVRAYIVAISLMLVMAASAFGAGAPLLVPVGAAAFMASDVFVARERFVQPDPLNTGVGLPLYFLAQVLFALGL
;
A
#
# COMPACT_ATOMS: atom_id res chain seq x y z
N LEU A 1 -17.97 -21.55 5.77
CA LEU A 1 -17.51 -20.57 4.78
C LEU A 1 -18.63 -20.32 3.79
N VAL A 2 -19.21 -19.11 3.79
CA VAL A 2 -20.25 -18.74 2.82
C VAL A 2 -19.61 -18.75 1.43
N PRO A 3 -20.15 -19.57 0.46
CA PRO A 3 -19.65 -19.54 -0.92
C PRO A 3 -19.78 -18.13 -1.49
N GLY A 4 -18.71 -17.61 -2.10
CA GLY A 4 -18.66 -16.27 -2.71
C GLY A 4 -17.90 -15.20 -1.92
N ARG A 5 -17.82 -15.24 -0.60
CA ARG A 5 -17.07 -14.23 0.19
C ARG A 5 -15.56 -14.23 -0.11
N GLY A 6 -14.97 -15.38 -0.43
CA GLY A 6 -13.57 -15.48 -0.81
C GLY A 6 -13.27 -14.86 -2.17
N GLN A 7 -14.17 -15.06 -3.14
CA GLN A 7 -14.03 -14.47 -4.48
C GLN A 7 -14.22 -12.96 -4.47
N ALA A 8 -15.25 -12.46 -3.77
CA ALA A 8 -15.48 -11.02 -3.62
C ALA A 8 -14.27 -10.33 -2.97
N PHE A 9 -13.65 -10.96 -1.96
CA PHE A 9 -12.44 -10.44 -1.34
C PHE A 9 -11.26 -10.40 -2.33
N LEU A 10 -11.04 -11.46 -3.11
CA LEU A 10 -9.97 -11.49 -4.12
C LEU A 10 -10.19 -10.43 -5.22
N CYS A 11 -11.43 -10.22 -5.65
CA CYS A 11 -11.76 -9.13 -6.57
C CYS A 11 -11.45 -7.74 -5.97
N GLY A 12 -11.81 -7.52 -4.70
CA GLY A 12 -11.46 -6.29 -3.99
C GLY A 12 -9.94 -6.09 -3.89
N LEU A 13 -9.21 -7.14 -3.52
CA LEU A 13 -7.75 -7.10 -3.45
C LEU A 13 -7.12 -6.81 -4.80
N ALA A 14 -7.62 -7.41 -5.89
CA ALA A 14 -7.16 -7.17 -7.25
C ALA A 14 -7.44 -5.71 -7.69
N ALA A 15 -8.61 -5.16 -7.35
CA ALA A 15 -8.94 -3.77 -7.63
C ALA A 15 -8.00 -2.80 -6.89
N PHE A 16 -7.72 -3.06 -5.61
CA PHE A 16 -6.76 -2.27 -4.83
C PHE A 16 -5.33 -2.39 -5.37
N LEU A 17 -4.89 -3.59 -5.72
CA LEU A 17 -3.61 -3.82 -6.38
C LEU A 17 -3.48 -2.98 -7.67
N SER A 18 -4.51 -3.01 -8.50
CA SER A 18 -4.56 -2.21 -9.74
C SER A 18 -4.48 -0.71 -9.44
N GLY A 19 -5.15 -0.24 -8.38
CA GLY A 19 -5.08 1.15 -7.93
C GLY A 19 -3.65 1.57 -7.53
N HIS A 20 -2.93 0.72 -6.77
CA HIS A 20 -1.53 1.00 -6.40
C HIS A 20 -0.60 1.05 -7.61
N LEU A 21 -0.78 0.16 -8.58
CA LEU A 21 -0.01 0.17 -9.82
C LEU A 21 -0.33 1.40 -10.68
N ALA A 22 -1.59 1.83 -10.71
CA ALA A 22 -2.00 3.07 -11.38
C ALA A 22 -1.35 4.29 -10.72
N TYR A 23 -1.33 4.39 -9.39
CA TYR A 23 -0.61 5.45 -8.69
C TYR A 23 0.91 5.39 -8.93
N ALA A 24 1.51 4.19 -8.88
CA ALA A 24 2.94 4.04 -9.17
C ALA A 24 3.30 4.55 -10.58
N THR A 25 2.47 4.25 -11.59
CA THR A 25 2.67 4.75 -12.95
C THR A 25 2.44 6.25 -13.06
N ALA A 26 1.42 6.79 -12.39
CA ALA A 26 1.18 8.24 -12.33
C ALA A 26 2.37 8.97 -11.70
N PHE A 27 2.90 8.47 -10.58
CA PHE A 27 4.07 9.08 -9.94
C PHE A 27 5.31 8.97 -10.81
N ALA A 28 5.54 7.84 -11.49
CA ALA A 28 6.63 7.70 -12.45
C ALA A 28 6.56 8.74 -13.59
N SER A 29 5.36 9.15 -14.01
CA SER A 29 5.19 10.18 -15.06
C SER A 29 5.50 11.61 -14.59
N LEU A 30 5.53 11.87 -13.28
CA LEU A 30 5.94 13.15 -12.71
C LEU A 30 7.45 13.38 -12.74
N GLY A 31 8.23 12.33 -13.01
CA GLY A 31 9.67 12.34 -13.07
C GLY A 31 10.30 11.22 -12.26
N PHE A 32 11.59 10.95 -12.53
CA PHE A 32 12.31 9.87 -11.86
C PHE A 32 13.69 10.32 -11.41
N GLN A 33 13.95 10.23 -10.11
CA GLN A 33 15.25 10.51 -9.50
C GLN A 33 15.75 9.27 -8.77
N VAL A 34 16.79 8.64 -9.33
CA VAL A 34 17.30 7.34 -8.89
C VAL A 34 17.75 7.33 -7.41
N GLN A 35 18.35 8.40 -6.94
CA GLN A 35 18.87 8.48 -5.56
C GLN A 35 17.73 8.37 -4.53
N TRP A 36 16.61 9.05 -4.80
CA TRP A 36 15.41 8.98 -3.96
C TRP A 36 14.69 7.64 -4.08
N ALA A 37 14.67 7.06 -5.29
CA ALA A 37 14.14 5.70 -5.49
C ALA A 37 14.95 4.67 -4.68
N VAL A 38 16.28 4.74 -4.71
CA VAL A 38 17.15 3.83 -3.96
C VAL A 38 16.97 4.02 -2.46
N ALA A 39 16.95 5.26 -1.96
CA ALA A 39 16.73 5.55 -0.55
C ALA A 39 15.38 5.00 -0.06
N ALA A 40 14.31 5.23 -0.83
CA ALA A 40 12.98 4.70 -0.50
C ALA A 40 12.94 3.17 -0.58
N PHE A 41 13.61 2.55 -1.55
CA PHE A 41 13.70 1.10 -1.69
C PHE A 41 14.41 0.46 -0.49
N VAL A 42 15.52 1.04 -0.03
CA VAL A 42 16.26 0.58 1.16
C VAL A 42 15.38 0.60 2.42
N LEU A 43 14.45 1.55 2.54
CA LEU A 43 13.50 1.61 3.65
C LEU A 43 12.27 0.70 3.41
N ALA A 44 11.80 0.60 2.18
CA ALA A 44 10.62 -0.19 1.82
C ALA A 44 10.86 -1.70 2.00
N VAL A 45 12.05 -2.20 1.65
CA VAL A 45 12.36 -3.64 1.74
C VAL A 45 12.24 -4.19 3.16
N PRO A 46 12.91 -3.64 4.20
CA PRO A 46 12.76 -4.16 5.56
C PRO A 46 11.32 -3.99 6.07
N THR A 47 10.64 -2.91 5.72
CA THR A 47 9.23 -2.69 6.08
C THR A 47 8.33 -3.75 5.44
N ALA A 48 8.51 -4.03 4.16
CA ALA A 48 7.77 -5.07 3.44
C ALA A 48 8.03 -6.48 4.04
N LEU A 49 9.28 -6.79 4.38
CA LEU A 49 9.65 -8.05 5.02
C LEU A 49 9.02 -8.16 6.42
N TRP A 50 9.02 -7.09 7.20
CA TRP A 50 8.39 -7.05 8.51
C TRP A 50 6.87 -7.28 8.41
N ILE A 51 6.17 -6.57 7.51
CA ILE A 51 4.73 -6.75 7.27
C ILE A 51 4.45 -8.18 6.80
N HIS A 52 5.25 -8.70 5.88
CA HIS A 52 5.10 -10.05 5.36
C HIS A 52 5.24 -11.12 6.46
N THR A 53 6.29 -11.05 7.29
CA THR A 53 6.50 -12.00 8.39
C THR A 53 5.40 -11.89 9.45
N TRP A 54 4.97 -10.66 9.78
CA TRP A 54 3.87 -10.43 10.69
C TRP A 54 2.55 -11.03 10.19
N LEU A 55 2.21 -10.85 8.91
CA LEU A 55 0.98 -11.40 8.32
C LEU A 55 1.04 -12.94 8.19
N ILE A 56 2.20 -13.52 7.86
CA ILE A 56 2.34 -14.99 7.83
C ILE A 56 2.19 -15.59 9.21
N SER A 57 2.74 -14.96 10.25
CA SER A 57 2.59 -15.43 11.62
C SER A 57 1.13 -15.41 12.13
N SER A 58 0.25 -14.65 11.50
CA SER A 58 -1.19 -14.57 11.81
C SER A 58 -2.05 -15.68 11.19
N GLN A 59 -1.42 -16.77 10.71
CA GLN A 59 -2.11 -17.95 10.14
C GLN A 59 -2.87 -17.67 8.83
N LEU A 60 -2.25 -16.93 7.92
CA LEU A 60 -2.76 -16.77 6.56
C LEU A 60 -3.04 -18.11 5.89
N THR A 61 -4.22 -18.24 5.28
CA THR A 61 -4.51 -19.43 4.47
C THR A 61 -3.55 -19.51 3.29
N PRO A 62 -3.08 -20.72 2.86
CA PRO A 62 -2.12 -20.86 1.78
C PRO A 62 -2.52 -20.15 0.48
N ARG A 63 -3.84 -20.09 0.19
CA ARG A 63 -4.39 -19.40 -0.99
C ARG A 63 -4.21 -17.88 -0.96
N MET A 64 -4.01 -17.28 0.22
CA MET A 64 -3.85 -15.82 0.38
C MET A 64 -2.39 -15.37 0.38
N ILE A 65 -1.43 -16.29 0.50
CA ILE A 65 -0.01 -15.94 0.58
C ILE A 65 0.45 -15.17 -0.67
N TRP A 66 0.18 -15.68 -1.86
CA TRP A 66 0.59 -15.03 -3.10
C TRP A 66 -0.12 -13.69 -3.37
N PRO A 67 -1.47 -13.60 -3.24
CA PRO A 67 -2.16 -12.31 -3.34
C PRO A 67 -1.63 -11.25 -2.37
N VAL A 68 -1.37 -11.62 -1.11
CA VAL A 68 -0.83 -10.69 -0.11
C VAL A 68 0.59 -10.25 -0.46
N ARG A 69 1.45 -11.16 -0.94
CA ARG A 69 2.80 -10.83 -1.42
C ARG A 69 2.76 -9.84 -2.59
N ALA A 70 1.92 -10.11 -3.58
CA ALA A 70 1.75 -9.20 -4.73
C ALA A 70 1.30 -7.81 -4.27
N TYR A 71 0.41 -7.76 -3.30
CA TYR A 71 -0.07 -6.52 -2.72
C TYR A 71 1.04 -5.73 -1.99
N ILE A 72 1.84 -6.41 -1.15
CA ILE A 72 2.98 -5.77 -0.45
C ILE A 72 3.99 -5.20 -1.47
N VAL A 73 4.26 -5.93 -2.56
CA VAL A 73 5.15 -5.46 -3.63
C VAL A 73 4.56 -4.21 -4.32
N ALA A 74 3.28 -4.21 -4.65
CA ALA A 74 2.65 -3.08 -5.36
C ALA A 74 2.64 -1.81 -4.52
N ILE A 75 2.32 -1.91 -3.22
CA ILE A 75 2.32 -0.75 -2.31
C ILE A 75 3.74 -0.22 -2.08
N SER A 76 4.72 -1.13 -1.98
CA SER A 76 6.13 -0.75 -1.86
C SER A 76 6.62 -0.04 -3.12
N LEU A 77 6.24 -0.53 -4.30
CA LEU A 77 6.55 0.11 -5.58
C LEU A 77 5.93 1.51 -5.66
N MET A 78 4.66 1.66 -5.28
CA MET A 78 3.99 2.96 -5.23
C MET A 78 4.75 3.95 -4.34
N LEU A 79 5.19 3.52 -3.16
CA LEU A 79 5.96 4.37 -2.23
C LEU A 79 7.32 4.78 -2.82
N VAL A 80 8.02 3.85 -3.46
CA VAL A 80 9.31 4.12 -4.13
C VAL A 80 9.13 5.12 -5.27
N MET A 81 8.09 4.96 -6.09
CA MET A 81 7.80 5.90 -7.19
C MET A 81 7.40 7.27 -6.67
N ALA A 82 6.62 7.36 -5.58
CA ALA A 82 6.26 8.62 -4.95
C ALA A 82 7.49 9.39 -4.43
N ALA A 83 8.42 8.69 -3.78
CA ALA A 83 9.67 9.29 -3.31
C ALA A 83 10.57 9.73 -4.47
N SER A 84 10.66 8.92 -5.52
CA SER A 84 11.42 9.24 -6.73
C SER A 84 10.86 10.47 -7.44
N ALA A 85 9.54 10.58 -7.57
CA ALA A 85 8.86 11.74 -8.13
C ALA A 85 9.14 13.01 -7.30
N PHE A 86 9.11 12.92 -5.97
CA PHE A 86 9.48 14.03 -5.09
C PHE A 86 10.91 14.51 -5.34
N GLY A 87 11.87 13.60 -5.45
CA GLY A 87 13.24 13.93 -5.81
C GLY A 87 13.39 14.59 -7.18
N ALA A 88 12.45 14.34 -8.10
CA ALA A 88 12.38 14.97 -9.43
C ALA A 88 11.62 16.32 -9.43
N GLY A 89 11.11 16.77 -8.27
CA GLY A 89 10.44 18.06 -8.12
C GLY A 89 8.93 18.00 -7.90
N ALA A 90 8.35 16.80 -7.79
CA ALA A 90 6.94 16.67 -7.42
C ALA A 90 6.67 17.19 -5.98
N PRO A 91 5.44 17.66 -5.69
CA PRO A 91 5.10 18.17 -4.36
C PRO A 91 5.30 17.13 -3.25
N LEU A 92 5.66 17.56 -2.04
CA LEU A 92 5.79 16.72 -0.84
C LEU A 92 4.49 15.96 -0.51
N LEU A 93 3.35 16.48 -0.98
CA LEU A 93 2.03 15.82 -0.80
C LEU A 93 2.00 14.41 -1.38
N VAL A 94 2.76 14.16 -2.46
CA VAL A 94 2.82 12.85 -3.12
C VAL A 94 3.43 11.77 -2.22
N PRO A 95 4.67 11.89 -1.70
CA PRO A 95 5.22 10.85 -0.82
C PRO A 95 4.53 10.79 0.54
N VAL A 96 4.02 11.90 1.08
CA VAL A 96 3.24 11.91 2.32
C VAL A 96 1.91 11.18 2.13
N GLY A 97 1.23 11.40 1.00
CA GLY A 97 0.02 10.66 0.62
C GLY A 97 0.29 9.17 0.46
N ALA A 98 1.40 8.78 -0.19
CA ALA A 98 1.78 7.38 -0.35
C ALA A 98 2.08 6.70 1.00
N ALA A 99 2.75 7.40 1.92
CA ALA A 99 2.99 6.90 3.28
C ALA A 99 1.69 6.75 4.08
N ALA A 100 0.76 7.71 3.99
CA ALA A 100 -0.55 7.64 4.63
C ALA A 100 -1.38 6.47 4.05
N PHE A 101 -1.32 6.25 2.74
CA PHE A 101 -1.99 5.13 2.09
C PHE A 101 -1.43 3.78 2.58
N MET A 102 -0.11 3.62 2.59
CA MET A 102 0.54 2.42 3.11
C MET A 102 0.16 2.16 4.57
N ALA A 103 0.14 3.19 5.42
CA ALA A 103 -0.30 3.06 6.81
C ALA A 103 -1.75 2.60 6.91
N SER A 104 -2.66 3.17 6.09
CA SER A 104 -4.05 2.72 5.99
C SER A 104 -4.15 1.23 5.67
N ASP A 105 -3.35 0.76 4.73
CA ASP A 105 -3.38 -0.63 4.27
C ASP A 105 -2.89 -1.62 5.33
N VAL A 106 -1.98 -1.19 6.21
CA VAL A 106 -1.59 -2.00 7.39
C VAL A 106 -2.81 -2.23 8.31
N PHE A 107 -3.66 -1.21 8.51
CA PHE A 107 -4.90 -1.38 9.29
C PHE A 107 -5.91 -2.29 8.58
N VAL A 108 -6.04 -2.19 7.25
CA VAL A 108 -6.88 -3.11 6.46
C VAL A 108 -6.38 -4.54 6.57
N ALA A 109 -5.07 -4.75 6.46
CA ALA A 109 -4.46 -6.07 6.62
C ALA A 109 -4.64 -6.62 8.03
N ARG A 110 -4.50 -5.78 9.06
CA ARG A 110 -4.74 -6.15 10.45
C ARG A 110 -6.18 -6.58 10.68
N GLU A 111 -7.15 -5.79 10.18
CA GLU A 111 -8.58 -6.11 10.28
C GLU A 111 -8.89 -7.45 9.63
N ARG A 112 -8.30 -7.70 8.47
CA ARG A 112 -8.64 -8.88 7.66
C ARG A 112 -7.94 -10.15 8.08
N PHE A 113 -6.69 -10.07 8.53
CA PHE A 113 -5.84 -11.24 8.68
C PHE A 113 -5.33 -11.47 10.10
N VAL A 114 -5.38 -10.47 10.97
CA VAL A 114 -4.81 -10.58 12.33
C VAL A 114 -5.91 -10.52 13.37
N GLN A 115 -6.59 -9.39 13.50
CA GLN A 115 -7.60 -9.17 14.51
C GLN A 115 -8.59 -8.08 14.09
N PRO A 116 -9.89 -8.42 13.96
CA PRO A 116 -10.93 -7.41 13.81
C PRO A 116 -10.97 -6.49 15.04
N ASP A 117 -10.92 -5.18 14.82
CA ASP A 117 -10.89 -4.17 15.88
C ASP A 117 -11.46 -2.84 15.34
N PRO A 118 -12.37 -2.17 16.05
CA PRO A 118 -12.89 -0.86 15.65
C PRO A 118 -11.80 0.18 15.36
N LEU A 119 -10.63 0.06 15.98
CA LEU A 119 -9.47 0.91 15.76
C LEU A 119 -8.94 0.80 14.33
N ASN A 120 -9.02 -0.39 13.72
CA ASN A 120 -8.58 -0.61 12.35
C ASN A 120 -9.38 0.26 11.37
N THR A 121 -10.69 0.30 11.51
CA THR A 121 -11.55 1.15 10.68
C THR A 121 -11.45 2.62 11.11
N GLY A 122 -11.40 2.90 12.42
CA GLY A 122 -11.33 4.25 12.97
C GLY A 122 -10.07 5.03 12.63
N VAL A 123 -8.96 4.35 12.36
CA VAL A 123 -7.68 4.97 11.94
C VAL A 123 -7.42 4.73 10.46
N GLY A 124 -7.64 3.52 9.97
CA GLY A 124 -7.34 3.16 8.59
C GLY A 124 -8.15 3.97 7.58
N LEU A 125 -9.45 4.14 7.81
CA LEU A 125 -10.32 4.87 6.88
C LEU A 125 -9.98 6.38 6.77
N PRO A 126 -9.76 7.12 7.87
CA PRO A 126 -9.26 8.49 7.79
C PRO A 126 -7.92 8.62 7.07
N LEU A 127 -6.97 7.70 7.29
CA LEU A 127 -5.69 7.69 6.59
C LEU A 127 -5.87 7.46 5.09
N TYR A 128 -6.77 6.58 4.69
CA TYR A 128 -7.11 6.37 3.29
C TYR A 128 -7.63 7.65 2.63
N PHE A 129 -8.63 8.31 3.24
CA PHE A 129 -9.17 9.55 2.70
C PHE A 129 -8.15 10.68 2.69
N LEU A 130 -7.32 10.78 3.74
CA LEU A 130 -6.21 11.73 3.78
C LEU A 130 -5.27 11.50 2.58
N ALA A 131 -4.86 10.27 2.33
CA ALA A 131 -4.02 9.94 1.18
C ALA A 131 -4.65 10.36 -0.15
N GLN A 132 -5.95 10.08 -0.34
CA GLN A 132 -6.68 10.49 -1.56
C GLN A 132 -6.71 12.01 -1.75
N VAL A 133 -6.93 12.76 -0.67
CA VAL A 133 -6.90 14.23 -0.71
C VAL A 133 -5.49 14.73 -1.04
N LEU A 134 -4.46 14.16 -0.42
CA LEU A 134 -3.07 14.54 -0.68
C LEU A 134 -2.67 14.25 -2.13
N PHE A 135 -3.11 13.13 -2.71
CA PHE A 135 -2.89 12.83 -4.12
C PHE A 135 -3.63 13.80 -5.03
N ALA A 136 -4.89 14.09 -4.74
CA ALA A 136 -5.69 15.04 -5.52
C ALA A 136 -5.11 16.46 -5.52
N LEU A 137 -4.40 16.85 -4.46
CA LEU A 137 -3.75 18.15 -4.35
C LEU A 137 -2.30 18.14 -4.88
N GLY A 138 -1.68 16.97 -5.00
CA GLY A 138 -0.28 16.80 -5.38
C GLY A 138 -0.07 16.35 -6.84
N LEU A 139 -1.11 15.87 -7.50
CA LEU A 139 -1.11 15.47 -8.92
C LEU A 139 -1.73 16.54 -9.80
#